data_e1223420f7e3cefd5c7c61271d1e3928
#
_entry.id   e1223420f7e3cefd5c7c61271d1e3928
#
_cell.length_a   1.000
_cell.length_b   1.000
_cell.length_c   1.000
_cell.angle_alpha   90.00
_cell.angle_beta   90.00
_cell.angle_gamma   90.00
#
_symmetry.space_group_name_H-M   'P 1'
#
loop_
_entity.id
_entity.type
_entity.pdbx_description
1 polymer ?
#
loop_
_entity_poly.entity_id
_entity_poly.type
_entity_poly.pdbx_seq_one_letter_code
_entity_poly.pdbx_strand_id
1 'polypeptide(L)'
;MVQYYIEKICDGIRHIFIKKEIRVMHISKNSATQIVEEISKLVKQNINLMDETGHIIASRDKSRIGDFHYGAYKIISENLEEYYIDEDDLSKGIKKGINLPLELDGGIVGVIGMTGGYEEVITSGKLLKKMTEILLMESRANYRQLMNKRVRNAFYEEWLINGGYKNADLEDRGMALGIDINKPRRVFIASIDELDNLKDSQQGQSQIAKFENDVDAFLKRNNYKMHFRNASRQIIIIDNMDTENVVKFAENLAGYVWEKDKFELNIGIDSAQSYDMHEAYVEAHRAWTAAAEKHEQIICYEDISLELLISNVPTEIKLEYLKKVFKDMDYNDICENIALLKAYFNAQGSIQKAADNLYIHKNTLQYRISKLKEITGLDVRKPTESPALYLAYIITDELINEKYDLPLLLHNTK
;
A
#
# COMPACT_ATOMS: atom_id res chain seq x y z
N MET A 1 -44.03 -25.49 1.09
CA MET A 1 -43.53 -25.41 2.48
C MET A 1 -42.05 -24.94 2.50
N VAL A 2 -41.17 -25.50 1.71
CA VAL A 2 -39.74 -25.10 1.66
C VAL A 2 -39.56 -23.65 1.19
N GLN A 3 -40.34 -23.20 0.19
CA GLN A 3 -40.29 -21.84 -0.35
C GLN A 3 -40.71 -20.77 0.67
N TYR A 4 -41.69 -21.07 1.51
CA TYR A 4 -42.13 -20.19 2.60
C TYR A 4 -41.07 -20.06 3.72
N TYR A 5 -40.28 -21.12 3.98
CA TYR A 5 -39.20 -21.07 4.96
C TYR A 5 -37.98 -20.28 4.41
N ILE A 6 -37.70 -20.40 3.12
CA ILE A 6 -36.62 -19.63 2.46
C ILE A 6 -36.95 -18.14 2.45
N GLU A 7 -38.16 -17.72 2.13
CA GLU A 7 -38.59 -16.31 2.20
C GLU A 7 -38.49 -15.75 3.62
N LYS A 8 -38.93 -16.52 4.66
CA LYS A 8 -38.78 -16.09 6.04
C LYS A 8 -37.36 -15.99 6.53
N ILE A 9 -36.44 -16.85 6.04
CA ILE A 9 -35.02 -16.77 6.33
C ILE A 9 -34.41 -15.58 5.61
N CYS A 10 -34.78 -15.34 4.35
CA CYS A 10 -34.32 -14.17 3.60
C CYS A 10 -34.81 -12.85 4.19
N ASP A 11 -36.08 -12.80 4.68
CA ASP A 11 -36.60 -11.61 5.37
C ASP A 11 -35.96 -11.44 6.76
N GLY A 12 -35.69 -12.51 7.48
CA GLY A 12 -34.93 -12.47 8.74
C GLY A 12 -33.49 -11.98 8.54
N ILE A 13 -32.82 -12.45 7.50
CA ILE A 13 -31.49 -12.02 7.13
C ILE A 13 -31.50 -10.56 6.62
N ARG A 14 -32.48 -10.18 5.79
CA ARG A 14 -32.71 -8.77 5.42
C ARG A 14 -32.95 -7.88 6.63
N HIS A 15 -33.75 -8.29 7.57
CA HIS A 15 -34.00 -7.54 8.81
C HIS A 15 -32.75 -7.43 9.70
N ILE A 16 -31.90 -8.47 9.73
CA ILE A 16 -30.61 -8.43 10.46
C ILE A 16 -29.60 -7.54 9.73
N PHE A 17 -29.54 -7.60 8.41
CA PHE A 17 -28.68 -6.69 7.61
C PHE A 17 -29.17 -5.24 7.69
N ILE A 18 -30.48 -4.99 7.58
CA ILE A 18 -31.06 -3.65 7.73
C ILE A 18 -30.87 -3.12 9.16
N LYS A 19 -31.04 -3.95 10.21
CA LYS A 19 -30.68 -3.56 11.59
C LYS A 19 -29.19 -3.35 11.79
N LYS A 20 -28.32 -4.04 11.06
CA LYS A 20 -26.87 -3.82 11.11
C LYS A 20 -26.43 -2.59 10.30
N GLU A 21 -27.13 -2.27 9.20
CA GLU A 21 -26.94 -0.99 8.48
C GLU A 21 -27.51 0.20 9.25
N ILE A 22 -28.63 0.05 9.97
CA ILE A 22 -29.18 1.08 10.85
C ILE A 22 -28.19 1.37 12.02
N ARG A 23 -27.38 0.41 12.45
CA ARG A 23 -26.34 0.61 13.48
C ARG A 23 -25.14 1.46 13.01
N VAL A 24 -25.06 1.83 11.74
CA VAL A 24 -24.04 2.72 11.14
C VAL A 24 -24.52 4.18 11.06
N MET A 25 -25.65 4.53 11.66
CA MET A 25 -26.22 5.90 11.63
C MET A 25 -25.68 6.82 12.74
N HIS A 26 -24.63 6.43 13.45
CA HIS A 26 -23.98 7.31 14.43
C HIS A 26 -23.05 8.33 13.77
N ILE A 27 -23.23 9.60 14.15
CA ILE A 27 -22.25 10.64 13.85
C ILE A 27 -21.00 10.39 14.69
N SER A 28 -19.84 10.14 14.07
CA SER A 28 -18.61 9.94 14.83
C SER A 28 -18.21 11.22 15.56
N LYS A 29 -17.68 11.11 16.80
CA LYS A 29 -17.20 12.26 17.56
C LYS A 29 -16.17 13.09 16.80
N ASN A 30 -15.29 12.44 16.03
CA ASN A 30 -14.28 13.12 15.23
C ASN A 30 -14.92 13.94 14.09
N SER A 31 -15.85 13.36 13.33
CA SER A 31 -16.58 14.09 12.28
C SER A 31 -17.40 15.24 12.88
N ALA A 32 -18.09 15.00 14.00
CA ALA A 32 -18.85 16.04 14.70
C ALA A 32 -17.97 17.22 15.13
N THR A 33 -16.80 16.93 15.72
CA THR A 33 -15.86 17.96 16.17
C THR A 33 -15.34 18.79 15.01
N GLN A 34 -14.90 18.15 13.91
CA GLN A 34 -14.44 18.86 12.72
C GLN A 34 -15.52 19.76 12.13
N ILE A 35 -16.76 19.27 12.02
CA ILE A 35 -17.89 20.02 11.50
C ILE A 35 -18.17 21.25 12.38
N VAL A 36 -18.25 21.07 13.70
CA VAL A 36 -18.50 22.20 14.62
C VAL A 36 -17.33 23.21 14.60
N GLU A 37 -16.09 22.76 14.51
CA GLU A 37 -14.93 23.65 14.40
C GLU A 37 -14.96 24.48 13.10
N GLU A 38 -15.26 23.87 11.95
CA GLU A 38 -15.37 24.60 10.67
C GLU A 38 -16.52 25.60 10.68
N ILE A 39 -17.69 25.18 11.14
CA ILE A 39 -18.87 26.03 11.21
C ILE A 39 -18.66 27.19 12.22
N SER A 40 -18.00 26.93 13.36
CA SER A 40 -17.72 27.94 14.39
C SER A 40 -16.80 29.08 13.90
N LYS A 41 -16.08 28.90 12.81
CA LYS A 41 -15.31 29.97 12.15
C LYS A 41 -16.22 30.95 11.40
N LEU A 42 -17.38 30.49 10.96
CA LEU A 42 -18.30 31.26 10.11
C LEU A 42 -19.37 31.99 10.90
N VAL A 43 -19.74 31.54 12.10
CA VAL A 43 -20.81 32.10 12.91
C VAL A 43 -20.32 32.47 14.33
N LYS A 44 -20.93 33.52 14.92
CA LYS A 44 -20.58 33.97 16.27
C LYS A 44 -21.31 33.22 17.38
N GLN A 45 -22.48 32.67 17.04
CA GLN A 45 -23.36 31.96 17.97
C GLN A 45 -22.73 30.65 18.45
N ASN A 46 -23.19 30.18 19.62
CA ASN A 46 -22.78 28.87 20.09
C ASN A 46 -23.55 27.75 19.35
N ILE A 47 -22.81 26.76 18.90
CA ILE A 47 -23.34 25.61 18.12
C ILE A 47 -23.08 24.35 18.90
N ASN A 48 -24.09 23.50 18.98
CA ASN A 48 -24.00 22.13 19.52
C ASN A 48 -24.44 21.15 18.47
N LEU A 49 -23.73 20.04 18.38
CA LEU A 49 -24.14 18.88 17.61
C LEU A 49 -24.46 17.73 18.59
N MET A 50 -25.65 17.19 18.50
CA MET A 50 -26.16 16.14 19.38
C MET A 50 -26.37 14.87 18.56
N ASP A 51 -26.16 13.71 19.20
CA ASP A 51 -26.41 12.40 18.63
C ASP A 51 -27.93 12.05 18.65
N GLU A 52 -28.26 10.88 18.13
CA GLU A 52 -29.63 10.35 18.10
C GLU A 52 -30.21 10.03 19.48
N THR A 53 -29.42 10.11 20.55
CA THR A 53 -29.88 9.94 21.94
C THR A 53 -30.08 11.28 22.64
N GLY A 54 -29.72 12.40 21.98
CA GLY A 54 -29.84 13.73 22.51
C GLY A 54 -28.64 14.20 23.34
N HIS A 55 -27.51 13.49 23.32
CA HIS A 55 -26.28 13.94 23.98
C HIS A 55 -25.42 14.79 23.06
N ILE A 56 -24.80 15.83 23.62
CA ILE A 56 -23.90 16.71 22.89
C ILE A 56 -22.60 15.96 22.58
N ILE A 57 -22.34 15.71 21.31
CA ILE A 57 -21.11 15.02 20.84
C ILE A 57 -20.04 16.00 20.38
N ALA A 58 -20.41 17.22 19.97
CA ALA A 58 -19.51 18.32 19.69
C ALA A 58 -20.15 19.67 20.01
N SER A 59 -19.38 20.62 20.49
CA SER A 59 -19.83 21.95 20.86
C SER A 59 -18.68 22.95 20.72
N ARG A 60 -19.00 24.21 20.36
CA ARG A 60 -18.06 25.30 20.46
C ARG A 60 -17.62 25.53 21.93
N ASP A 61 -18.55 25.37 22.88
CA ASP A 61 -18.28 25.32 24.30
C ASP A 61 -17.97 23.88 24.72
N LYS A 62 -16.67 23.54 24.74
CA LYS A 62 -16.20 22.17 25.02
C LYS A 62 -16.65 21.61 26.38
N SER A 63 -17.01 22.47 27.33
CA SER A 63 -17.49 22.06 28.67
C SER A 63 -18.84 21.31 28.59
N ARG A 64 -19.58 21.51 27.51
CA ARG A 64 -20.92 20.93 27.31
C ARG A 64 -20.91 19.57 26.66
N ILE A 65 -19.77 19.11 26.19
CA ILE A 65 -19.67 17.80 25.49
C ILE A 65 -19.96 16.68 26.49
N GLY A 66 -20.96 15.84 26.15
CA GLY A 66 -21.45 14.78 26.99
C GLY A 66 -22.75 15.10 27.72
N ASP A 67 -23.13 16.37 27.78
CA ASP A 67 -24.39 16.78 28.43
C ASP A 67 -25.60 16.32 27.60
N PHE A 68 -26.69 16.02 28.34
CA PHE A 68 -27.97 15.75 27.72
C PHE A 68 -28.66 17.06 27.29
N HIS A 69 -29.19 17.11 26.08
CA HIS A 69 -29.85 18.27 25.50
C HIS A 69 -31.33 18.04 25.27
N TYR A 70 -32.16 18.61 26.11
CA TYR A 70 -33.62 18.41 26.08
C TYR A 70 -34.26 18.76 24.73
N GLY A 71 -33.83 19.86 24.08
CA GLY A 71 -34.36 20.24 22.74
C GLY A 71 -34.07 19.22 21.67
N ALA A 72 -32.91 18.56 21.72
CA ALA A 72 -32.57 17.47 20.80
C ALA A 72 -33.43 16.24 21.05
N TYR A 73 -33.62 15.86 22.32
CA TYR A 73 -34.50 14.76 22.69
C TYR A 73 -35.95 14.96 22.20
N LYS A 74 -36.48 16.17 22.33
CA LYS A 74 -37.81 16.55 21.82
C LYS A 74 -37.92 16.35 20.32
N ILE A 75 -36.97 16.85 19.55
CA ILE A 75 -36.94 16.65 18.09
C ILE A 75 -36.96 15.17 17.71
N ILE A 76 -36.10 14.37 18.35
CA ILE A 76 -35.95 12.96 18.03
C ILE A 76 -37.21 12.14 18.44
N SER A 77 -37.71 12.37 19.66
CA SER A 77 -38.84 11.60 20.19
C SER A 77 -40.19 11.93 19.53
N GLU A 78 -40.37 13.19 19.12
CA GLU A 78 -41.63 13.67 18.53
C GLU A 78 -41.54 13.88 17.02
N ASN A 79 -40.36 13.61 16.41
CA ASN A 79 -40.07 13.76 14.98
C ASN A 79 -40.40 15.17 14.46
N LEU A 80 -39.93 16.20 15.17
CA LEU A 80 -40.25 17.58 14.86
C LEU A 80 -39.30 18.11 13.77
N GLU A 81 -39.81 19.02 12.91
CA GLU A 81 -39.00 19.71 11.89
C GLU A 81 -38.08 20.77 12.50
N GLU A 82 -38.49 21.39 13.62
CA GLU A 82 -37.71 22.34 14.39
C GLU A 82 -38.24 22.40 15.83
N TYR A 83 -37.40 22.74 16.78
CA TYR A 83 -37.79 23.02 18.15
C TYR A 83 -37.06 24.24 18.70
N TYR A 84 -37.81 25.33 19.00
CA TYR A 84 -37.27 26.56 19.56
C TYR A 84 -37.52 26.62 21.05
N ILE A 85 -36.49 26.98 21.81
CA ILE A 85 -36.52 27.22 23.25
C ILE A 85 -36.45 28.73 23.45
N ASP A 86 -37.50 29.31 24.01
CA ASP A 86 -37.67 30.77 24.09
C ASP A 86 -37.01 31.41 25.33
N GLU A 87 -36.83 30.66 26.42
CA GLU A 87 -36.22 31.13 27.64
C GLU A 87 -35.09 30.24 28.14
N ASP A 88 -34.08 30.85 28.77
CA ASP A 88 -33.01 30.11 29.42
C ASP A 88 -33.51 29.43 30.71
N ASP A 89 -33.23 28.15 30.91
CA ASP A 89 -33.36 27.48 32.20
C ASP A 89 -31.98 27.00 32.65
N LEU A 90 -31.29 27.85 33.35
CA LEU A 90 -29.94 27.62 33.86
C LEU A 90 -29.85 26.43 34.81
N SER A 91 -30.95 26.09 35.49
CA SER A 91 -31.02 24.94 36.42
C SER A 91 -30.93 23.61 35.69
N LYS A 92 -31.34 23.59 34.43
CA LYS A 92 -31.34 22.39 33.54
C LYS A 92 -30.28 22.49 32.43
N GLY A 93 -29.43 23.51 32.43
CA GLY A 93 -28.44 23.73 31.36
C GLY A 93 -29.06 24.05 29.98
N ILE A 94 -30.36 24.50 29.98
CA ILE A 94 -31.08 24.83 28.76
C ILE A 94 -30.81 26.30 28.42
N LYS A 95 -30.44 26.56 27.15
CA LYS A 95 -30.23 27.89 26.60
C LYS A 95 -31.26 28.19 25.51
N LYS A 96 -31.70 29.46 25.48
CA LYS A 96 -32.55 29.99 24.40
C LYS A 96 -31.91 29.73 23.02
N GLY A 97 -32.65 29.18 22.09
CA GLY A 97 -32.13 28.86 20.76
C GLY A 97 -32.98 27.88 19.96
N ILE A 98 -32.56 27.67 18.72
CA ILE A 98 -33.20 26.74 17.80
C ILE A 98 -32.46 25.42 17.74
N ASN A 99 -33.24 24.34 17.64
CA ASN A 99 -32.75 22.97 17.40
C ASN A 99 -33.40 22.45 16.12
N LEU A 100 -32.60 21.86 15.26
CA LEU A 100 -33.01 21.38 13.93
C LEU A 100 -32.54 19.92 13.75
N PRO A 101 -33.38 19.00 13.27
CA PRO A 101 -32.98 17.64 12.99
C PRO A 101 -31.98 17.59 11.86
N LEU A 102 -31.00 16.71 11.96
CA LEU A 102 -30.11 16.33 10.87
C LEU A 102 -30.59 15.03 10.26
N GLU A 103 -30.91 15.06 8.99
CA GLU A 103 -31.55 13.95 8.30
C GLU A 103 -30.63 13.36 7.23
N LEU A 104 -30.45 12.04 7.26
CA LEU A 104 -29.75 11.29 6.23
C LEU A 104 -30.58 10.04 5.86
N ASP A 105 -30.69 9.78 4.57
CA ASP A 105 -31.40 8.60 4.03
C ASP A 105 -32.85 8.44 4.61
N GLY A 106 -33.50 9.58 4.92
CA GLY A 106 -34.89 9.60 5.43
C GLY A 106 -35.04 9.36 6.94
N GLY A 107 -33.95 9.36 7.72
CA GLY A 107 -33.99 9.25 9.17
C GLY A 107 -33.20 10.34 9.88
N ILE A 108 -33.62 10.70 11.10
CA ILE A 108 -32.90 11.63 11.96
C ILE A 108 -31.66 10.94 12.52
N VAL A 109 -30.46 11.47 12.21
CA VAL A 109 -29.16 10.94 12.65
C VAL A 109 -28.55 11.76 13.80
N GLY A 110 -29.15 12.89 14.12
CA GLY A 110 -28.72 13.80 15.19
C GLY A 110 -29.48 15.12 15.11
N VAL A 111 -29.05 16.08 15.91
CA VAL A 111 -29.65 17.42 15.97
C VAL A 111 -28.56 18.47 16.02
N ILE A 112 -28.75 19.57 15.30
CA ILE A 112 -27.91 20.76 15.42
C ILE A 112 -28.66 21.84 16.20
N GLY A 113 -28.03 22.38 17.23
CA GLY A 113 -28.55 23.49 18.05
C GLY A 113 -27.74 24.75 17.87
N MET A 114 -28.42 25.89 17.81
CA MET A 114 -27.82 27.22 17.76
C MET A 114 -28.48 28.15 18.80
N THR A 115 -27.66 28.81 19.61
CA THR A 115 -28.16 29.76 20.64
C THR A 115 -28.45 31.13 20.04
N GLY A 116 -29.58 31.74 20.43
CA GLY A 116 -29.98 33.11 20.02
C GLY A 116 -31.49 33.28 19.91
N GLY A 117 -31.91 34.51 19.60
CA GLY A 117 -33.32 34.83 19.32
C GLY A 117 -33.80 34.19 18.02
N TYR A 118 -35.09 33.81 17.97
CA TYR A 118 -35.63 33.06 16.83
C TYR A 118 -35.33 33.70 15.45
N GLU A 119 -35.68 34.99 15.33
CA GLU A 119 -35.47 35.74 14.06
C GLU A 119 -33.99 35.83 13.66
N GLU A 120 -33.08 35.82 14.65
CA GLU A 120 -31.63 35.91 14.43
C GLU A 120 -31.04 34.59 13.94
N VAL A 121 -31.60 33.46 14.42
CA VAL A 121 -30.97 32.16 14.24
C VAL A 121 -31.67 31.23 13.24
N ILE A 122 -32.95 31.45 12.89
CA ILE A 122 -33.73 30.55 12.06
C ILE A 122 -33.12 30.36 10.65
N THR A 123 -32.81 31.47 9.97
CA THR A 123 -32.26 31.40 8.61
C THR A 123 -30.86 30.79 8.61
N SER A 124 -30.00 31.26 9.52
CA SER A 124 -28.65 30.73 9.65
C SER A 124 -28.66 29.28 10.13
N GLY A 125 -29.56 28.91 11.05
CA GLY A 125 -29.72 27.52 11.53
C GLY A 125 -30.13 26.56 10.42
N LYS A 126 -31.10 26.94 9.57
CA LYS A 126 -31.52 26.13 8.41
C LYS A 126 -30.39 25.97 7.39
N LEU A 127 -29.61 27.02 7.15
CA LEU A 127 -28.42 26.92 6.29
C LEU A 127 -27.37 25.98 6.90
N LEU A 128 -27.08 26.10 8.20
CA LEU A 128 -26.13 25.24 8.91
C LEU A 128 -26.60 23.78 8.95
N LYS A 129 -27.91 23.53 9.15
CA LYS A 129 -28.48 22.16 9.00
C LYS A 129 -28.04 21.58 7.67
N LYS A 130 -28.30 22.29 6.54
CA LYS A 130 -27.98 21.79 5.19
C LYS A 130 -26.48 21.59 4.99
N MET A 131 -25.65 22.54 5.42
CA MET A 131 -24.19 22.38 5.35
C MET A 131 -23.71 21.15 6.14
N THR A 132 -24.25 20.98 7.36
CA THR A 132 -23.91 19.84 8.22
C THR A 132 -24.32 18.51 7.56
N GLU A 133 -25.52 18.44 7.01
CA GLU A 133 -26.00 17.25 6.28
C GLU A 133 -25.07 16.90 5.10
N ILE A 134 -24.65 17.88 4.31
CA ILE A 134 -23.71 17.67 3.19
C ILE A 134 -22.35 17.15 3.69
N LEU A 135 -21.78 17.77 4.73
CA LEU A 135 -20.51 17.33 5.31
C LEU A 135 -20.59 15.92 5.90
N LEU A 136 -21.74 15.58 6.52
CA LEU A 136 -21.98 14.22 7.03
C LEU A 136 -22.10 13.20 5.89
N MET A 137 -22.78 13.54 4.80
CA MET A 137 -22.85 12.69 3.59
C MET A 137 -21.47 12.43 2.99
N GLU A 138 -20.66 13.48 2.86
CA GLU A 138 -19.29 13.37 2.33
C GLU A 138 -18.41 12.51 3.26
N SER A 139 -18.42 12.78 4.57
CA SER A 139 -17.69 11.97 5.56
C SER A 139 -18.07 10.49 5.50
N ARG A 140 -19.37 10.20 5.35
CA ARG A 140 -19.88 8.82 5.22
C ARG A 140 -19.46 8.15 3.91
N ALA A 141 -19.49 8.89 2.81
CA ALA A 141 -19.03 8.37 1.52
C ALA A 141 -17.53 8.02 1.58
N ASN A 142 -16.73 8.90 2.15
CA ASN A 142 -15.29 8.68 2.35
C ASN A 142 -15.01 7.47 3.25
N TYR A 143 -15.76 7.32 4.37
CA TYR A 143 -15.65 6.16 5.24
C TYR A 143 -16.02 4.86 4.55
N ARG A 144 -17.12 4.82 3.78
CA ARG A 144 -17.52 3.64 2.98
C ARG A 144 -16.44 3.29 1.95
N GLN A 145 -15.88 4.28 1.28
CA GLN A 145 -14.81 4.06 0.30
C GLN A 145 -13.56 3.48 0.96
N LEU A 146 -13.17 3.99 2.13
CA LEU A 146 -12.04 3.48 2.90
C LEU A 146 -12.27 2.03 3.37
N MET A 147 -13.48 1.72 3.87
CA MET A 147 -13.84 0.36 4.27
C MET A 147 -13.83 -0.62 3.09
N ASN A 148 -14.38 -0.23 1.95
CA ASN A 148 -14.33 -1.04 0.74
C ASN A 148 -12.89 -1.29 0.27
N LYS A 149 -12.01 -0.28 0.35
CA LYS A 149 -10.58 -0.44 0.04
C LYS A 149 -9.92 -1.44 1.01
N ARG A 150 -10.21 -1.35 2.32
CA ARG A 150 -9.68 -2.29 3.32
C ARG A 150 -10.12 -3.73 3.07
N VAL A 151 -11.40 -3.95 2.78
CA VAL A 151 -11.94 -5.29 2.48
C VAL A 151 -11.28 -5.86 1.22
N ARG A 152 -11.13 -5.07 0.17
CA ARG A 152 -10.43 -5.50 -1.05
C ARG A 152 -8.96 -5.80 -0.80
N ASN A 153 -8.26 -4.98 -0.05
CA ASN A 153 -6.85 -5.21 0.26
C ASN A 153 -6.67 -6.50 1.06
N ALA A 154 -7.49 -6.74 2.09
CA ALA A 154 -7.45 -7.98 2.86
C ALA A 154 -7.71 -9.22 1.98
N PHE A 155 -8.63 -9.11 1.01
CA PHE A 155 -8.87 -10.16 0.03
C PHE A 155 -7.66 -10.40 -0.87
N TYR A 156 -7.02 -9.34 -1.39
CA TYR A 156 -5.82 -9.46 -2.22
C TYR A 156 -4.64 -10.05 -1.46
N GLU A 157 -4.42 -9.64 -0.20
CA GLU A 157 -3.38 -10.20 0.66
C GLU A 157 -3.58 -11.70 0.88
N GLU A 158 -4.80 -12.14 1.16
CA GLU A 158 -5.11 -13.55 1.31
C GLU A 158 -4.91 -14.32 0.01
N TRP A 159 -5.40 -13.79 -1.10
CA TRP A 159 -5.36 -14.44 -2.41
C TRP A 159 -3.93 -14.55 -2.97
N LEU A 160 -3.13 -13.48 -2.87
CA LEU A 160 -1.81 -13.43 -3.49
C LEU A 160 -0.68 -13.76 -2.50
N ILE A 161 -0.67 -13.13 -1.31
CA ILE A 161 0.49 -13.21 -0.40
C ILE A 161 0.44 -14.46 0.46
N ASN A 162 -0.72 -14.74 1.07
CA ASN A 162 -0.84 -15.85 2.02
C ASN A 162 -1.07 -17.21 1.34
N GLY A 163 -1.08 -17.28 0.03
CA GLY A 163 -1.26 -18.52 -0.72
C GLY A 163 -2.61 -19.16 -0.46
N GLY A 164 -3.67 -18.35 -0.35
CA GLY A 164 -5.03 -18.83 -0.10
C GLY A 164 -5.41 -19.89 -1.13
N TYR A 165 -5.60 -21.14 -0.65
CA TYR A 165 -6.05 -22.21 -1.55
C TYR A 165 -7.35 -21.79 -2.21
N LYS A 166 -7.43 -22.00 -3.52
CA LYS A 166 -8.69 -21.87 -4.26
C LYS A 166 -9.73 -22.78 -3.61
N ASN A 167 -10.63 -22.20 -2.87
CA ASN A 167 -11.76 -22.84 -2.26
C ASN A 167 -13.03 -22.03 -2.54
N ALA A 168 -14.19 -22.65 -2.34
CA ALA A 168 -15.48 -22.01 -2.62
C ALA A 168 -15.67 -20.69 -1.83
N ASP A 169 -15.13 -20.58 -0.62
CA ASP A 169 -15.22 -19.36 0.19
C ASP A 169 -14.42 -18.19 -0.41
N LEU A 170 -13.20 -18.43 -0.89
CA LEU A 170 -12.40 -17.41 -1.57
C LEU A 170 -13.07 -16.97 -2.89
N GLU A 171 -13.63 -17.92 -3.63
CA GLU A 171 -14.37 -17.68 -4.88
C GLU A 171 -15.61 -16.82 -4.63
N ASP A 172 -16.45 -17.19 -3.65
CA ASP A 172 -17.67 -16.45 -3.28
C ASP A 172 -17.34 -15.02 -2.83
N ARG A 173 -16.28 -14.83 -2.02
CA ARG A 173 -15.84 -13.50 -1.59
C ARG A 173 -15.29 -12.69 -2.76
N GLY A 174 -14.55 -13.31 -3.66
CA GLY A 174 -14.08 -12.67 -4.90
C GLY A 174 -15.26 -12.18 -5.73
N MET A 175 -16.25 -13.04 -5.99
CA MET A 175 -17.47 -12.69 -6.73
C MET A 175 -18.25 -11.54 -6.06
N ALA A 176 -18.38 -11.54 -4.73
CA ALA A 176 -19.01 -10.45 -3.99
C ALA A 176 -18.27 -9.10 -4.15
N LEU A 177 -16.96 -9.13 -4.40
CA LEU A 177 -16.14 -7.95 -4.70
C LEU A 177 -16.07 -7.60 -6.19
N GLY A 178 -16.73 -8.40 -7.06
CA GLY A 178 -16.68 -8.29 -8.52
C GLY A 178 -15.35 -8.78 -9.11
N ILE A 179 -14.68 -9.71 -8.43
CA ILE A 179 -13.39 -10.29 -8.82
C ILE A 179 -13.59 -11.78 -9.11
N ASP A 180 -13.48 -12.15 -10.39
CA ASP A 180 -13.42 -13.55 -10.78
C ASP A 180 -11.99 -14.06 -10.60
N ILE A 181 -11.75 -14.91 -9.59
CA ILE A 181 -10.43 -15.45 -9.27
C ILE A 181 -9.95 -16.51 -10.27
N ASN A 182 -10.83 -17.03 -11.12
CA ASN A 182 -10.49 -18.02 -12.13
C ASN A 182 -10.03 -17.39 -13.44
N LYS A 183 -10.24 -16.07 -13.61
CA LYS A 183 -9.75 -15.35 -14.79
C LYS A 183 -8.21 -15.23 -14.71
N PRO A 184 -7.48 -15.67 -15.74
CA PRO A 184 -6.02 -15.53 -15.76
C PRO A 184 -5.62 -14.05 -15.74
N ARG A 185 -4.58 -13.74 -14.96
CA ARG A 185 -4.03 -12.39 -14.79
C ARG A 185 -2.53 -12.43 -14.67
N ARG A 186 -1.91 -11.27 -14.76
CA ARG A 186 -0.49 -11.05 -14.55
C ARG A 186 -0.31 -10.15 -13.31
N VAL A 187 0.81 -10.33 -12.64
CA VAL A 187 1.21 -9.56 -11.46
C VAL A 187 2.54 -8.87 -11.71
N PHE A 188 2.63 -7.61 -11.36
CA PHE A 188 3.92 -6.97 -11.20
C PHE A 188 3.96 -6.13 -9.92
N ILE A 189 5.15 -5.99 -9.38
CA ILE A 189 5.42 -5.27 -8.13
C ILE A 189 6.31 -4.09 -8.44
N ALA A 190 5.94 -2.92 -7.96
CA ALA A 190 6.69 -1.69 -8.15
C ALA A 190 6.96 -0.99 -6.81
N SER A 191 8.14 -0.42 -6.66
CA SER A 191 8.49 0.49 -5.57
C SER A 191 9.37 1.62 -6.07
N ILE A 192 9.46 2.69 -5.29
CA ILE A 192 10.48 3.73 -5.53
C ILE A 192 11.84 3.12 -5.19
N ASP A 193 12.85 3.37 -6.03
CA ASP A 193 14.23 2.95 -5.76
C ASP A 193 14.78 3.63 -4.50
N GLU A 194 15.68 2.95 -3.76
CA GLU A 194 16.32 3.41 -2.52
C GLU A 194 15.37 3.85 -1.38
N LEU A 195 14.05 3.59 -1.50
CA LEU A 195 13.07 4.04 -0.49
C LEU A 195 13.28 3.40 0.89
N ASP A 196 13.93 2.25 0.97
CA ASP A 196 14.20 1.56 2.23
C ASP A 196 14.99 2.41 3.23
N ASN A 197 15.80 3.37 2.74
CA ASN A 197 16.52 4.32 3.57
C ASN A 197 15.62 5.42 4.18
N LEU A 198 14.42 5.62 3.63
CA LEU A 198 13.51 6.71 3.99
C LEU A 198 12.19 6.24 4.62
N LYS A 199 11.89 4.93 4.59
CA LYS A 199 10.57 4.38 4.99
C LYS A 199 10.17 4.73 6.42
N ASP A 200 11.12 4.90 7.33
CA ASP A 200 10.86 5.21 8.74
C ASP A 200 10.79 6.73 9.00
N SER A 201 11.02 7.55 7.98
CA SER A 201 10.94 9.01 8.07
C SER A 201 9.56 9.52 7.65
N GLN A 202 9.14 10.67 8.19
CA GLN A 202 7.91 11.35 7.76
C GLN A 202 7.95 11.73 6.27
N GLN A 203 9.12 12.09 5.78
CA GLN A 203 9.35 12.41 4.37
C GLN A 203 9.15 11.19 3.48
N GLY A 204 9.74 10.04 3.85
CA GLY A 204 9.57 8.78 3.10
C GLY A 204 8.13 8.29 3.09
N GLN A 205 7.41 8.40 4.21
CA GLN A 205 5.98 8.06 4.25
C GLN A 205 5.16 8.97 3.32
N SER A 206 5.51 10.24 3.22
CA SER A 206 4.86 11.17 2.27
C SER A 206 5.14 10.80 0.81
N GLN A 207 6.39 10.39 0.48
CA GLN A 207 6.76 9.94 -0.86
C GLN A 207 6.04 8.64 -1.24
N ILE A 208 5.95 7.66 -0.31
CA ILE A 208 5.19 6.42 -0.53
C ILE A 208 3.71 6.73 -0.80
N ALA A 209 3.09 7.62 -0.02
CA ALA A 209 1.69 7.99 -0.22
C ALA A 209 1.48 8.71 -1.56
N LYS A 210 2.43 9.55 -1.99
CA LYS A 210 2.39 10.23 -3.29
C LYS A 210 2.50 9.21 -4.43
N PHE A 211 3.45 8.30 -4.36
CA PHE A 211 3.61 7.20 -5.32
C PHE A 211 2.34 6.33 -5.40
N GLU A 212 1.73 5.96 -4.28
CA GLU A 212 0.46 5.22 -4.27
C GLU A 212 -0.64 5.95 -5.05
N ASN A 213 -0.75 7.28 -4.86
CA ASN A 213 -1.73 8.10 -5.57
C ASN A 213 -1.43 8.17 -7.08
N ASP A 214 -0.17 8.21 -7.48
CA ASP A 214 0.24 8.24 -8.89
C ASP A 214 -0.03 6.92 -9.58
N VAL A 215 0.26 5.79 -8.91
CA VAL A 215 -0.12 4.46 -9.39
C VAL A 215 -1.64 4.36 -9.57
N ASP A 216 -2.42 4.76 -8.56
CA ASP A 216 -3.89 4.76 -8.65
C ASP A 216 -4.40 5.61 -9.82
N ALA A 217 -3.84 6.80 -10.02
CA ALA A 217 -4.21 7.69 -11.13
C ALA A 217 -3.85 7.10 -12.50
N PHE A 218 -2.65 6.50 -12.63
CA PHE A 218 -2.21 5.84 -13.86
C PHE A 218 -3.10 4.64 -14.21
N LEU A 219 -3.35 3.77 -13.22
CA LEU A 219 -4.18 2.58 -13.42
C LEU A 219 -5.62 2.94 -13.80
N LYS A 220 -6.21 3.95 -13.16
CA LYS A 220 -7.55 4.44 -13.51
C LYS A 220 -7.64 4.95 -14.94
N ARG A 221 -6.63 5.65 -15.43
CA ARG A 221 -6.56 6.11 -16.84
C ARG A 221 -6.52 4.95 -17.83
N ASN A 222 -5.92 3.85 -17.44
CA ASN A 222 -5.80 2.64 -18.24
C ASN A 222 -6.90 1.60 -17.95
N ASN A 223 -7.98 1.99 -17.25
CA ASN A 223 -9.11 1.12 -16.88
C ASN A 223 -8.77 -0.08 -15.97
N TYR A 224 -7.62 -0.07 -15.30
CA TYR A 224 -7.27 -1.06 -14.30
C TYR A 224 -7.63 -0.59 -12.90
N LYS A 225 -8.06 -1.53 -12.03
CA LYS A 225 -8.57 -1.20 -10.68
C LYS A 225 -7.99 -2.10 -9.60
N MET A 226 -7.26 -3.14 -9.98
CA MET A 226 -6.77 -4.14 -9.03
C MET A 226 -5.32 -3.85 -8.68
N HIS A 227 -5.14 -3.15 -7.58
CA HIS A 227 -3.83 -2.93 -6.97
C HIS A 227 -3.99 -2.71 -5.48
N PHE A 228 -2.94 -2.97 -4.73
CA PHE A 228 -2.88 -2.68 -3.31
C PHE A 228 -1.45 -2.44 -2.85
N ARG A 229 -1.34 -1.77 -1.72
CA ARG A 229 -0.05 -1.49 -1.09
C ARG A 229 0.29 -2.56 -0.06
N ASN A 230 1.52 -3.07 -0.12
CA ASN A 230 2.13 -3.87 0.92
C ASN A 230 3.49 -3.23 1.31
N ALA A 231 3.59 -2.71 2.54
CA ALA A 231 4.71 -1.88 3.01
C ALA A 231 4.98 -0.67 2.08
N SER A 232 6.16 -0.60 1.45
CA SER A 232 6.53 0.44 0.47
C SER A 232 6.18 0.09 -0.97
N ARG A 233 5.72 -1.13 -1.23
CA ARG A 233 5.51 -1.69 -2.57
C ARG A 233 4.07 -1.58 -3.02
N GLN A 234 3.85 -1.38 -4.32
CA GLN A 234 2.56 -1.49 -4.97
C GLN A 234 2.50 -2.83 -5.71
N ILE A 235 1.55 -3.67 -5.34
CA ILE A 235 1.25 -4.92 -6.03
C ILE A 235 0.12 -4.61 -7.02
N ILE A 236 0.36 -4.83 -8.30
CA ILE A 236 -0.52 -4.45 -9.40
C ILE A 236 -0.93 -5.70 -10.15
N ILE A 237 -2.23 -5.87 -10.34
CA ILE A 237 -2.84 -7.02 -10.99
C ILE A 237 -3.51 -6.52 -12.27
N ILE A 238 -3.10 -7.06 -13.41
CA ILE A 238 -3.62 -6.68 -14.72
C ILE A 238 -4.20 -7.89 -15.45
N ASP A 239 -4.92 -7.65 -16.53
CA ASP A 239 -5.41 -8.73 -17.38
C ASP A 239 -4.24 -9.51 -17.98
N ASN A 240 -4.49 -10.80 -18.30
CA ASN A 240 -3.47 -11.64 -18.91
C ASN A 240 -3.07 -11.12 -20.29
N MET A 241 -1.77 -10.92 -20.46
CA MET A 241 -1.13 -10.53 -21.71
C MET A 241 0.30 -11.09 -21.77
N ASP A 242 0.91 -11.08 -22.95
CA ASP A 242 2.29 -11.50 -23.10
C ASP A 242 3.27 -10.62 -22.35
N THR A 243 4.44 -11.14 -22.02
CA THR A 243 5.45 -10.47 -21.21
C THR A 243 5.89 -9.14 -21.84
N GLU A 244 6.02 -9.06 -23.17
CA GLU A 244 6.41 -7.83 -23.85
C GLU A 244 5.40 -6.69 -23.62
N ASN A 245 4.10 -6.97 -23.64
CA ASN A 245 3.06 -5.98 -23.35
C ASN A 245 3.01 -5.60 -21.88
N VAL A 246 3.28 -6.55 -20.96
CA VAL A 246 3.39 -6.22 -19.53
C VAL A 246 4.60 -5.30 -19.27
N VAL A 247 5.75 -5.57 -19.89
CA VAL A 247 6.94 -4.73 -19.81
C VAL A 247 6.64 -3.32 -20.31
N LYS A 248 6.05 -3.19 -21.50
CA LYS A 248 5.64 -1.86 -22.03
C LYS A 248 4.68 -1.11 -21.09
N PHE A 249 3.76 -1.85 -20.46
CA PHE A 249 2.85 -1.24 -19.50
C PHE A 249 3.58 -0.75 -18.24
N ALA A 250 4.55 -1.53 -17.74
CA ALA A 250 5.39 -1.17 -16.61
C ALA A 250 6.32 0.01 -16.94
N GLU A 251 6.92 0.04 -18.13
CA GLU A 251 7.70 1.18 -18.64
C GLU A 251 6.87 2.46 -18.70
N ASN A 252 5.62 2.37 -19.18
CA ASN A 252 4.71 3.51 -19.21
C ASN A 252 4.34 4.01 -17.80
N LEU A 253 4.17 3.11 -16.83
CA LEU A 253 3.99 3.50 -15.43
C LEU A 253 5.25 4.21 -14.90
N ALA A 254 6.43 3.65 -15.11
CA ALA A 254 7.68 4.23 -14.67
C ALA A 254 7.90 5.62 -15.29
N GLY A 255 7.68 5.76 -16.60
CA GLY A 255 7.74 7.04 -17.31
C GLY A 255 6.76 8.07 -16.75
N TYR A 256 5.52 7.66 -16.48
CA TYR A 256 4.50 8.55 -15.89
C TYR A 256 4.92 9.06 -14.50
N VAL A 257 5.43 8.18 -13.64
CA VAL A 257 5.89 8.54 -12.29
C VAL A 257 7.14 9.43 -12.36
N TRP A 258 8.07 9.09 -13.25
CA TRP A 258 9.27 9.92 -13.47
C TRP A 258 8.94 11.33 -13.97
N GLU A 259 8.04 11.46 -14.94
CA GLU A 259 7.66 12.78 -15.48
C GLU A 259 7.04 13.65 -14.38
N LYS A 260 6.23 13.06 -13.51
CA LYS A 260 5.46 13.77 -12.50
C LYS A 260 6.26 14.11 -11.25
N ASP A 261 7.01 13.15 -10.72
CA ASP A 261 7.60 13.21 -9.40
C ASP A 261 9.11 12.95 -9.36
N LYS A 262 9.71 12.58 -10.48
CA LYS A 262 11.13 12.23 -10.60
C LYS A 262 11.53 11.02 -9.74
N PHE A 263 10.60 10.12 -9.44
CA PHE A 263 10.93 8.88 -8.76
C PHE A 263 11.41 7.82 -9.77
N GLU A 264 12.54 7.24 -9.49
CA GLU A 264 13.00 6.02 -10.15
C GLU A 264 12.32 4.82 -9.51
N LEU A 265 11.92 3.85 -10.32
CA LEU A 265 11.19 2.67 -9.86
C LEU A 265 12.00 1.41 -10.09
N ASN A 266 11.88 0.47 -9.13
CA ASN A 266 12.22 -0.93 -9.34
C ASN A 266 10.93 -1.72 -9.54
N ILE A 267 10.86 -2.48 -10.63
CA ILE A 267 9.68 -3.24 -11.03
C ILE A 267 10.07 -4.68 -11.30
N GLY A 268 9.36 -5.61 -10.65
CA GLY A 268 9.46 -7.04 -10.91
C GLY A 268 8.18 -7.57 -11.53
N ILE A 269 8.29 -8.36 -12.59
CA ILE A 269 7.18 -8.91 -13.37
C ILE A 269 7.19 -10.44 -13.25
N ASP A 270 6.02 -11.06 -13.04
CA ASP A 270 5.81 -12.51 -13.03
C ASP A 270 6.11 -13.15 -14.39
N SER A 271 6.11 -14.49 -14.48
CA SER A 271 6.14 -15.21 -15.75
C SER A 271 4.74 -15.31 -16.37
N ALA A 272 4.69 -15.46 -17.70
CA ALA A 272 3.44 -15.73 -18.40
C ALA A 272 2.86 -17.13 -18.11
N GLN A 273 3.60 -17.96 -17.39
CA GLN A 273 3.29 -19.37 -17.16
C GLN A 273 2.83 -19.69 -15.74
N SER A 274 2.65 -18.68 -14.89
CA SER A 274 2.21 -18.87 -13.50
C SER A 274 0.86 -19.61 -13.45
N TYR A 275 0.80 -20.68 -12.65
CA TYR A 275 -0.40 -21.53 -12.55
C TYR A 275 -1.50 -20.91 -11.70
N ASP A 276 -1.12 -20.08 -10.72
CA ASP A 276 -2.06 -19.37 -9.86
C ASP A 276 -1.53 -17.99 -9.47
N MET A 277 -2.38 -17.21 -8.81
CA MET A 277 -2.05 -15.82 -8.47
C MET A 277 -1.04 -15.70 -7.31
N HIS A 278 -0.94 -16.70 -6.44
CA HIS A 278 0.10 -16.73 -5.42
C HIS A 278 1.47 -16.97 -6.05
N GLU A 279 1.55 -17.92 -6.97
CA GLU A 279 2.78 -18.18 -7.73
C GLU A 279 3.20 -16.93 -8.51
N ALA A 280 2.26 -16.30 -9.25
CA ALA A 280 2.51 -15.04 -9.95
C ALA A 280 3.03 -13.93 -9.02
N TYR A 281 2.48 -13.82 -7.80
CA TYR A 281 3.00 -12.88 -6.81
C TYR A 281 4.42 -13.24 -6.35
N VAL A 282 4.69 -14.52 -6.06
CA VAL A 282 6.03 -14.99 -5.62
C VAL A 282 7.07 -14.72 -6.70
N GLU A 283 6.74 -14.98 -7.95
CA GLU A 283 7.61 -14.72 -9.10
C GLU A 283 7.87 -13.23 -9.29
N ALA A 284 6.82 -12.40 -9.31
CA ALA A 284 6.96 -10.95 -9.39
C ALA A 284 7.76 -10.37 -8.21
N HIS A 285 7.60 -10.94 -7.01
CA HIS A 285 8.35 -10.51 -5.84
C HIS A 285 9.84 -10.81 -5.96
N ARG A 286 10.21 -12.00 -6.45
CA ARG A 286 11.61 -12.38 -6.71
C ARG A 286 12.23 -11.48 -7.78
N ALA A 287 11.48 -11.21 -8.85
CA ALA A 287 11.90 -10.30 -9.90
C ALA A 287 12.10 -8.87 -9.37
N TRP A 288 11.19 -8.39 -8.53
CA TRP A 288 11.30 -7.09 -7.88
C TRP A 288 12.52 -7.02 -6.95
N THR A 289 12.78 -8.07 -6.15
CA THR A 289 13.96 -8.13 -5.28
C THR A 289 15.24 -8.01 -6.12
N ALA A 290 15.35 -8.77 -7.21
CA ALA A 290 16.49 -8.69 -8.11
C ALA A 290 16.63 -7.29 -8.76
N ALA A 291 15.51 -6.63 -9.13
CA ALA A 291 15.53 -5.28 -9.69
C ALA A 291 16.04 -4.25 -8.66
N ALA A 292 15.58 -4.34 -7.41
CA ALA A 292 16.00 -3.45 -6.32
C ALA A 292 17.48 -3.64 -5.96
N GLU A 293 17.97 -4.89 -5.94
CA GLU A 293 19.37 -5.20 -5.64
C GLU A 293 20.33 -4.74 -6.75
N LYS A 294 19.92 -4.85 -8.00
CA LYS A 294 20.71 -4.45 -9.16
C LYS A 294 20.56 -2.99 -9.56
N HIS A 295 19.65 -2.26 -8.92
CA HIS A 295 19.23 -0.91 -9.35
C HIS A 295 18.79 -0.89 -10.81
N GLU A 296 18.12 -1.96 -11.26
CA GLU A 296 17.53 -2.06 -12.57
C GLU A 296 16.05 -1.66 -12.52
N GLN A 297 15.59 -0.94 -13.53
CA GLN A 297 14.23 -0.42 -13.54
C GLN A 297 13.20 -1.54 -13.64
N ILE A 298 13.41 -2.54 -14.49
CA ILE A 298 12.47 -3.65 -14.74
C ILE A 298 13.24 -4.96 -14.88
N ILE A 299 12.82 -5.96 -14.13
CA ILE A 299 13.26 -7.37 -14.30
C ILE A 299 12.03 -8.25 -14.44
N CYS A 300 12.06 -9.14 -15.43
CA CYS A 300 11.07 -10.22 -15.56
C CYS A 300 11.57 -11.48 -14.84
N TYR A 301 10.65 -12.24 -14.25
CA TYR A 301 11.01 -13.50 -13.58
C TYR A 301 11.68 -14.49 -14.52
N GLU A 302 11.29 -14.49 -15.80
CA GLU A 302 11.89 -15.34 -16.86
C GLU A 302 13.39 -15.06 -17.08
N ASP A 303 13.87 -13.86 -16.73
CA ASP A 303 15.27 -13.45 -16.87
C ASP A 303 16.12 -13.84 -15.64
N ILE A 304 15.47 -14.29 -14.56
CA ILE A 304 16.14 -14.70 -13.33
C ILE A 304 16.50 -16.19 -13.43
N SER A 305 17.77 -16.50 -13.43
CA SER A 305 18.23 -17.90 -13.49
C SER A 305 19.03 -18.33 -12.27
N LEU A 306 20.21 -17.79 -12.09
CA LEU A 306 21.11 -18.17 -10.98
C LEU A 306 20.79 -17.48 -9.68
N GLU A 307 20.30 -16.26 -9.73
CA GLU A 307 19.86 -15.48 -8.56
C GLU A 307 18.80 -16.24 -7.75
N LEU A 308 17.88 -16.93 -8.45
CA LEU A 308 16.86 -17.75 -7.82
C LEU A 308 17.45 -18.92 -7.00
N LEU A 309 18.54 -19.51 -7.47
CA LEU A 309 19.21 -20.58 -6.74
C LEU A 309 19.99 -20.02 -5.54
N ILE A 310 20.69 -18.90 -5.74
CA ILE A 310 21.58 -18.32 -4.76
C ILE A 310 20.80 -17.72 -3.59
N SER A 311 19.70 -17.03 -3.81
CA SER A 311 18.87 -16.47 -2.76
C SER A 311 18.30 -17.52 -1.77
N ASN A 312 18.21 -18.77 -2.18
CA ASN A 312 17.80 -19.89 -1.32
C ASN A 312 18.96 -20.61 -0.63
N VAL A 313 20.21 -20.23 -0.88
CA VAL A 313 21.38 -20.81 -0.21
C VAL A 313 21.61 -20.08 1.11
N PRO A 314 21.74 -20.79 2.25
CA PRO A 314 22.05 -20.17 3.54
C PRO A 314 23.34 -19.34 3.50
N THR A 315 23.35 -18.20 4.19
CA THR A 315 24.48 -17.25 4.23
C THR A 315 25.79 -17.94 4.65
N GLU A 316 25.72 -18.88 5.60
CA GLU A 316 26.88 -19.64 6.07
C GLU A 316 27.52 -20.44 4.92
N ILE A 317 26.71 -21.06 4.07
CA ILE A 317 27.20 -21.83 2.92
C ILE A 317 27.77 -20.90 1.85
N LYS A 318 27.14 -19.73 1.61
CA LYS A 318 27.66 -18.68 0.73
C LYS A 318 29.06 -18.24 1.16
N LEU A 319 29.24 -17.96 2.47
CA LEU A 319 30.53 -17.55 3.03
C LEU A 319 31.58 -18.65 2.96
N GLU A 320 31.21 -19.91 3.25
CA GLU A 320 32.09 -21.05 3.10
C GLU A 320 32.57 -21.20 1.64
N TYR A 321 31.66 -21.03 0.70
CA TYR A 321 31.98 -21.07 -0.72
C TYR A 321 32.98 -19.99 -1.12
N LEU A 322 32.76 -18.73 -0.71
CA LEU A 322 33.66 -17.62 -1.00
C LEU A 322 35.06 -17.87 -0.40
N LYS A 323 35.14 -18.36 0.84
CA LYS A 323 36.43 -18.74 1.46
C LYS A 323 37.16 -19.83 0.68
N LYS A 324 36.42 -20.79 0.17
CA LYS A 324 37.01 -21.86 -0.65
C LYS A 324 37.55 -21.36 -2.00
N VAL A 325 36.83 -20.42 -2.64
CA VAL A 325 37.24 -19.84 -3.92
C VAL A 325 38.39 -18.86 -3.77
N PHE A 326 38.25 -17.87 -2.87
CA PHE A 326 39.20 -16.78 -2.71
C PHE A 326 40.33 -17.09 -1.71
N LYS A 327 40.23 -18.21 -0.98
CA LYS A 327 41.27 -18.69 -0.05
C LYS A 327 41.69 -17.60 0.96
N ASP A 328 42.97 -17.27 0.99
CA ASP A 328 43.57 -16.33 1.92
C ASP A 328 43.63 -14.87 1.41
N MET A 329 42.79 -14.51 0.41
CA MET A 329 42.67 -13.14 -0.05
C MET A 329 42.09 -12.25 1.02
N ASP A 330 42.64 -11.03 1.15
CA ASP A 330 41.99 -10.03 1.98
C ASP A 330 40.73 -9.46 1.30
N TYR A 331 39.93 -8.75 2.08
CA TYR A 331 38.65 -8.19 1.59
C TYR A 331 38.81 -7.23 0.40
N ASN A 332 39.85 -6.39 0.43
CA ASN A 332 40.11 -5.42 -0.66
C ASN A 332 40.48 -6.15 -1.97
N ASP A 333 41.32 -7.18 -1.85
CA ASP A 333 41.66 -8.03 -2.99
C ASP A 333 40.43 -8.77 -3.55
N ILE A 334 39.53 -9.24 -2.69
CA ILE A 334 38.27 -9.85 -3.11
C ILE A 334 37.42 -8.84 -3.88
N CYS A 335 37.21 -7.64 -3.35
CA CYS A 335 36.43 -6.59 -4.03
C CYS A 335 37.00 -6.21 -5.40
N GLU A 336 38.35 -6.04 -5.51
CA GLU A 336 38.99 -5.76 -6.79
C GLU A 336 38.80 -6.90 -7.80
N ASN A 337 38.88 -8.15 -7.36
CA ASN A 337 38.66 -9.31 -8.23
C ASN A 337 37.20 -9.49 -8.61
N ILE A 338 36.25 -9.18 -7.73
CA ILE A 338 34.83 -9.15 -8.05
C ILE A 338 34.53 -8.09 -9.11
N ALA A 339 35.06 -6.87 -8.98
CA ALA A 339 34.91 -5.83 -10.00
C ALA A 339 35.48 -6.27 -11.36
N LEU A 340 36.64 -6.97 -11.36
CA LEU A 340 37.23 -7.54 -12.56
C LEU A 340 36.31 -8.62 -13.17
N LEU A 341 35.80 -9.56 -12.36
CA LEU A 341 34.88 -10.62 -12.81
C LEU A 341 33.61 -10.04 -13.39
N LYS A 342 33.00 -9.06 -12.70
CA LYS A 342 31.80 -8.35 -13.16
C LYS A 342 32.04 -7.71 -14.55
N ALA A 343 33.13 -7.00 -14.72
CA ALA A 343 33.47 -6.38 -16.01
C ALA A 343 33.70 -7.43 -17.12
N TYR A 344 34.36 -8.55 -16.78
CA TYR A 344 34.62 -9.64 -17.73
C TYR A 344 33.34 -10.35 -18.19
N PHE A 345 32.46 -10.69 -17.26
CA PHE A 345 31.19 -11.37 -17.59
C PHE A 345 30.24 -10.44 -18.34
N ASN A 346 30.08 -9.18 -17.92
CA ASN A 346 29.28 -8.20 -18.64
C ASN A 346 29.79 -7.90 -20.07
N ALA A 347 31.10 -8.05 -20.27
CA ALA A 347 31.71 -7.96 -21.61
C ALA A 347 31.61 -9.27 -22.40
N GLN A 348 30.86 -10.28 -21.92
CA GLN A 348 30.71 -11.60 -22.55
C GLN A 348 32.06 -12.29 -22.86
N GLY A 349 33.02 -12.15 -21.94
CA GLY A 349 34.36 -12.72 -22.09
C GLY A 349 35.33 -11.92 -22.97
N SER A 350 34.91 -10.78 -23.53
CA SER A 350 35.77 -9.92 -24.35
C SER A 350 36.77 -9.14 -23.47
N ILE A 351 38.01 -9.54 -23.53
CA ILE A 351 39.13 -8.88 -22.78
C ILE A 351 39.19 -7.38 -23.12
N GLN A 352 39.04 -7.00 -24.41
CA GLN A 352 39.13 -5.61 -24.81
C GLN A 352 37.98 -4.79 -24.19
N LYS A 353 36.74 -5.23 -24.34
CA LYS A 353 35.57 -4.53 -23.77
C LYS A 353 35.63 -4.47 -22.26
N ALA A 354 36.04 -5.54 -21.59
CA ALA A 354 36.18 -5.57 -20.13
C ALA A 354 37.25 -4.61 -19.63
N ALA A 355 38.38 -4.49 -20.37
CA ALA A 355 39.45 -3.54 -20.06
C ALA A 355 38.95 -2.09 -20.23
N ASP A 356 38.25 -1.80 -21.33
CA ASP A 356 37.66 -0.50 -21.60
C ASP A 356 36.65 -0.10 -20.49
N ASN A 357 35.82 -1.01 -20.04
CA ASN A 357 34.85 -0.79 -18.94
C ASN A 357 35.54 -0.48 -17.60
N LEU A 358 36.74 -1.04 -17.37
CA LEU A 358 37.53 -0.81 -16.16
C LEU A 358 38.52 0.37 -16.32
N TYR A 359 38.49 1.04 -17.46
CA TYR A 359 39.47 2.13 -17.79
C TYR A 359 40.94 1.72 -17.63
N ILE A 360 41.29 0.46 -17.99
CA ILE A 360 42.66 -0.07 -17.94
C ILE A 360 43.09 -0.63 -19.29
N HIS A 361 44.40 -0.79 -19.48
CA HIS A 361 44.91 -1.42 -20.69
C HIS A 361 44.63 -2.93 -20.68
N LYS A 362 44.34 -3.51 -21.86
CA LYS A 362 44.04 -4.95 -21.99
C LYS A 362 45.11 -5.87 -21.40
N ASN A 363 46.41 -5.49 -21.51
CA ASN A 363 47.48 -6.27 -20.92
C ASN A 363 47.44 -6.28 -19.40
N THR A 364 47.01 -5.19 -18.79
CA THR A 364 46.79 -5.07 -17.34
C THR A 364 45.67 -6.00 -16.89
N LEU A 365 44.56 -6.06 -17.66
CA LEU A 365 43.49 -6.96 -17.39
C LEU A 365 43.91 -8.44 -17.50
N GLN A 366 44.62 -8.79 -18.57
CA GLN A 366 45.17 -10.13 -18.75
C GLN A 366 46.09 -10.54 -17.60
N TYR A 367 46.96 -9.65 -17.16
CA TYR A 367 47.80 -9.89 -16.00
C TYR A 367 47.00 -10.12 -14.73
N ARG A 368 45.98 -9.29 -14.47
CA ARG A 368 45.10 -9.47 -13.30
C ARG A 368 44.32 -10.78 -13.34
N ILE A 369 43.77 -11.20 -14.49
CA ILE A 369 43.13 -12.49 -14.70
C ILE A 369 44.12 -13.63 -14.43
N SER A 370 45.36 -13.54 -14.88
CA SER A 370 46.37 -14.54 -14.63
C SER A 370 46.74 -14.66 -13.15
N LYS A 371 46.85 -13.50 -12.46
CA LYS A 371 47.09 -13.45 -11.00
C LYS A 371 45.91 -14.07 -10.23
N LEU A 372 44.67 -13.77 -10.61
CA LEU A 372 43.47 -14.40 -10.01
C LEU A 372 43.53 -15.92 -10.17
N LYS A 373 43.88 -16.41 -11.35
CA LYS A 373 44.04 -17.84 -11.61
C LYS A 373 45.12 -18.48 -10.73
N GLU A 374 46.26 -17.82 -10.53
CA GLU A 374 47.35 -18.34 -9.67
C GLU A 374 46.88 -18.51 -8.23
N ILE A 375 46.08 -17.59 -7.69
CA ILE A 375 45.59 -17.60 -6.33
C ILE A 375 44.44 -18.59 -6.17
N THR A 376 43.41 -18.51 -7.00
CA THR A 376 42.21 -19.32 -6.89
C THR A 376 42.38 -20.74 -7.43
N GLY A 377 43.27 -20.93 -8.41
CA GLY A 377 43.40 -22.14 -9.21
C GLY A 377 42.38 -22.23 -10.34
N LEU A 378 41.53 -21.20 -10.53
CA LEU A 378 40.41 -21.18 -11.50
C LEU A 378 40.70 -20.15 -12.60
N ASP A 379 40.53 -20.56 -13.86
CA ASP A 379 40.68 -19.67 -15.02
C ASP A 379 39.31 -19.27 -15.58
N VAL A 380 38.97 -17.99 -15.43
CA VAL A 380 37.68 -17.44 -15.91
C VAL A 380 37.44 -17.64 -17.41
N ARG A 381 38.49 -17.90 -18.19
CA ARG A 381 38.42 -18.14 -19.64
C ARG A 381 38.10 -19.58 -20.00
N LYS A 382 38.16 -20.49 -19.03
CA LYS A 382 37.84 -21.92 -19.25
C LYS A 382 36.39 -22.22 -18.92
N PRO A 383 35.62 -22.79 -19.85
CA PRO A 383 34.20 -23.09 -19.63
C PRO A 383 33.92 -24.00 -18.42
N THR A 384 34.85 -24.87 -18.03
CA THR A 384 34.70 -25.77 -16.87
C THR A 384 35.02 -25.12 -15.52
N GLU A 385 35.76 -24.01 -15.50
CA GLU A 385 36.22 -23.31 -14.31
C GLU A 385 35.49 -21.97 -14.09
N SER A 386 35.10 -21.32 -15.22
CA SER A 386 34.40 -20.04 -15.23
C SER A 386 33.13 -20.00 -14.39
N PRO A 387 32.25 -21.03 -14.39
CA PRO A 387 31.02 -21.03 -13.58
C PRO A 387 31.28 -20.88 -12.08
N ALA A 388 32.38 -21.41 -11.55
CA ALA A 388 32.70 -21.25 -10.14
C ALA A 388 33.06 -19.80 -9.79
N LEU A 389 33.79 -19.11 -10.66
CA LEU A 389 34.09 -17.69 -10.47
C LEU A 389 32.87 -16.79 -10.68
N TYR A 390 31.98 -17.18 -11.60
CA TYR A 390 30.72 -16.48 -11.81
C TYR A 390 29.81 -16.58 -10.58
N LEU A 391 29.68 -17.78 -10.00
CA LEU A 391 28.93 -18.00 -8.78
C LEU A 391 29.50 -17.19 -7.60
N ALA A 392 30.83 -17.15 -7.47
CA ALA A 392 31.49 -16.34 -6.43
C ALA A 392 31.21 -14.84 -6.62
N TYR A 393 31.19 -14.37 -7.85
CA TYR A 393 30.82 -12.98 -8.17
C TYR A 393 29.38 -12.69 -7.73
N ILE A 394 28.38 -13.49 -8.14
CA ILE A 394 26.98 -13.24 -7.81
C ILE A 394 26.74 -13.31 -6.30
N ILE A 395 27.30 -14.31 -5.61
CA ILE A 395 27.18 -14.45 -4.16
C ILE A 395 27.77 -13.22 -3.43
N THR A 396 28.91 -12.72 -3.89
CA THR A 396 29.52 -11.53 -3.27
C THR A 396 28.70 -10.28 -3.53
N ASP A 397 28.20 -10.11 -4.74
CA ASP A 397 27.35 -8.96 -5.11
C ASP A 397 26.05 -8.93 -4.27
N GLU A 398 25.41 -10.10 -4.08
CA GLU A 398 24.23 -10.25 -3.21
C GLU A 398 24.52 -9.89 -1.76
N LEU A 399 25.60 -10.45 -1.17
CA LEU A 399 25.95 -10.20 0.23
C LEU A 399 26.35 -8.74 0.51
N ILE A 400 26.96 -8.06 -0.47
CA ILE A 400 27.25 -6.62 -0.37
C ILE A 400 25.95 -5.82 -0.37
N ASN A 401 25.01 -6.14 -1.24
CA ASN A 401 23.73 -5.45 -1.36
C ASN A 401 22.84 -5.66 -0.14
N GLU A 402 22.89 -6.82 0.50
CA GLU A 402 22.22 -7.11 1.77
C GLU A 402 22.86 -6.42 2.99
N LYS A 403 23.88 -5.59 2.77
CA LYS A 403 24.64 -4.84 3.82
C LYS A 403 25.32 -5.73 4.88
N TYR A 404 25.66 -6.94 4.51
CA TYR A 404 26.50 -7.76 5.37
C TYR A 404 27.88 -7.13 5.49
N ASP A 405 28.41 -7.10 6.73
CA ASP A 405 29.81 -6.72 6.99
C ASP A 405 30.75 -7.87 6.56
N LEU A 406 30.93 -8.00 5.24
CA LEU A 406 31.78 -9.05 4.66
C LEU A 406 33.19 -9.11 5.24
N PRO A 407 33.88 -7.97 5.53
CA PRO A 407 35.14 -7.98 6.23
C PRO A 407 35.10 -8.77 7.55
N LEU A 408 34.07 -8.49 8.36
CA LEU A 408 33.88 -9.16 9.66
C LEU A 408 33.57 -10.64 9.50
N LEU A 409 32.74 -10.99 8.50
CA LEU A 409 32.26 -12.36 8.28
C LEU A 409 33.31 -13.27 7.64
N LEU A 410 34.20 -12.72 6.78
CA LEU A 410 35.27 -13.49 6.16
C LEU A 410 36.46 -13.75 7.11
N HIS A 411 36.68 -12.86 8.08
CA HIS A 411 37.78 -12.98 9.05
C HIS A 411 37.42 -13.65 10.39
N ASN A 412 36.15 -13.75 10.78
CA ASN A 412 35.68 -14.22 12.09
C ASN A 412 35.47 -15.73 12.24
N THR A 413 36.10 -16.58 11.43
CA THR A 413 36.12 -18.04 11.67
C THR A 413 37.53 -18.55 11.75
N LYS A 414 38.13 -18.35 12.94
CA LYS A 414 39.21 -19.20 13.43
C LYS A 414 38.63 -20.23 14.36
#